data_296a33a93209f2d4dcc170c3a6d0c9a9
#
_entry.id   296a33a93209f2d4dcc170c3a6d0c9a9
#
_cell.length_a   1.000
_cell.length_b   1.000
_cell.length_c   1.000
_cell.angle_alpha   90.00
_cell.angle_beta   90.00
_cell.angle_gamma   90.00
#
_symmetry.space_group_name_H-M   'P 1'
#
loop_
_entity.id
_entity.type
_entity.pdbx_description
1 polymer ?
#
loop_
_entity_poly.entity_id
_entity_poly.type
_entity_poly.pdbx_seq_one_letter_code
_entity_poly.pdbx_strand_id
1 'polypeptide(L)'
;MEEYVIKNQKRLRLGITTGTCSAAAAQAAAMQLLLGVESHAVTLRTPKGMTVSVPVYLLESDSRKASYKVVKDSGDDPDVTNGTDVCVTVEFVKQRVCEQKDGSQDSSCAFTSESFPYLTLDGGIGIGRVTKEGLEQAVGQAAINRVPRQMIFAAVADVCEKANVCEPLHITVWMPEGETLAKRTFNPKLGIEGGLSILGTSGILEPMSEQAIVATIETEIRQLHAVGEEKVLVTPGNYGQAYASEYLGLDLAKSVKSSNYIGDTIDLAISYGMKDFLLVGNIGKLVKLAAGIFNTHSKVADGRGEIFAVHAAMAGAGANVVQEIYNCINTDRMLDVVEREGLREAVMQSILAAIEKHVASRIGEAMRFGVIVFSEKYGYLGQTSDADKVLDVFRVKQQM
;
A
#
# COMPACT_ATOMS: atom_id res chain seq x y z
N MET A 1 19.55 19.43 -6.96
CA MET A 1 20.08 19.15 -5.59
C MET A 1 19.67 17.73 -5.28
N GLU A 2 20.61 16.84 -5.06
CA GLU A 2 20.28 15.48 -4.67
C GLU A 2 19.83 15.47 -3.21
N GLU A 3 18.55 15.24 -2.97
CA GLU A 3 18.00 15.19 -1.63
C GLU A 3 18.02 13.76 -1.12
N TYR A 4 18.32 13.58 0.15
CA TYR A 4 18.55 12.28 0.78
C TYR A 4 17.75 12.18 2.08
N VAL A 5 17.36 10.96 2.40
CA VAL A 5 16.85 10.58 3.71
C VAL A 5 17.84 9.62 4.38
N ILE A 6 18.02 9.75 5.70
CA ILE A 6 18.84 8.80 6.47
C ILE A 6 17.93 7.74 7.04
N LYS A 7 18.05 6.50 6.56
CA LYS A 7 17.35 5.34 7.08
C LYS A 7 18.33 4.19 7.34
N ASN A 8 18.23 3.57 8.50
CA ASN A 8 19.07 2.43 8.87
C ASN A 8 20.58 2.70 8.69
N GLN A 9 21.06 3.89 9.08
CA GLN A 9 22.45 4.35 8.96
C GLN A 9 22.92 4.48 7.49
N LYS A 10 22.01 4.41 6.52
CA LYS A 10 22.30 4.63 5.11
C LYS A 10 21.71 5.96 4.66
N ARG A 11 22.46 6.67 3.85
CA ARG A 11 21.97 7.84 3.13
C ARG A 11 21.34 7.35 1.83
N LEU A 12 20.01 7.53 1.68
CA LEU A 12 19.24 7.05 0.55
C LEU A 12 18.71 8.24 -0.25
N ARG A 13 18.91 8.23 -1.55
CA ARG A 13 18.47 9.27 -2.47
C ARG A 13 16.97 9.22 -2.66
N LEU A 14 16.31 10.39 -2.57
CA LEU A 14 14.89 10.53 -2.88
C LEU A 14 14.65 10.39 -4.38
N GLY A 15 13.49 9.87 -4.72
CA GLY A 15 12.97 9.82 -6.08
C GLY A 15 11.73 10.70 -6.26
N ILE A 16 11.14 10.64 -7.46
CA ILE A 16 9.88 11.31 -7.79
C ILE A 16 8.78 10.28 -8.07
N THR A 17 7.54 10.65 -7.75
CA THR A 17 6.38 9.76 -7.96
C THR A 17 5.92 9.79 -9.42
N THR A 18 5.14 8.78 -9.85
CA THR A 18 4.48 8.78 -11.16
C THR A 18 3.58 10.01 -11.35
N GLY A 19 2.95 10.51 -10.27
CA GLY A 19 2.16 11.73 -10.30
C GLY A 19 2.99 12.97 -10.65
N THR A 20 4.19 13.11 -10.07
CA THR A 20 5.12 14.21 -10.38
C THR A 20 5.65 14.11 -11.82
N CYS A 21 5.99 12.90 -12.28
CA CYS A 21 6.39 12.68 -13.67
C CYS A 21 5.27 13.10 -14.65
N SER A 22 4.03 12.68 -14.37
CA SER A 22 2.86 13.02 -15.20
C SER A 22 2.59 14.52 -15.21
N ALA A 23 2.69 15.21 -14.07
CA ALA A 23 2.49 16.65 -14.00
C ALA A 23 3.56 17.42 -14.77
N ALA A 24 4.85 16.99 -14.70
CA ALA A 24 5.95 17.61 -15.45
C ALA A 24 5.78 17.42 -16.97
N ALA A 25 5.45 16.19 -17.40
CA ALA A 25 5.19 15.90 -18.80
C ALA A 25 3.97 16.67 -19.34
N ALA A 26 2.89 16.79 -18.53
CA ALA A 26 1.70 17.55 -18.90
C ALA A 26 1.98 19.05 -19.05
N GLN A 27 2.76 19.64 -18.13
CA GLN A 27 3.16 21.04 -18.23
C GLN A 27 4.00 21.29 -19.49
N ALA A 28 4.98 20.42 -19.78
CA ALA A 28 5.81 20.55 -20.98
C ALA A 28 4.99 20.42 -22.26
N ALA A 29 4.05 19.46 -22.31
CA ALA A 29 3.15 19.27 -23.45
C ALA A 29 2.25 20.50 -23.65
N ALA A 30 1.69 21.06 -22.58
CA ALA A 30 0.90 22.29 -22.68
C ALA A 30 1.74 23.49 -23.13
N MET A 31 2.98 23.67 -22.63
CA MET A 31 3.89 24.73 -23.06
C MET A 31 4.21 24.62 -24.55
N GLN A 32 4.48 23.42 -25.05
CA GLN A 32 4.73 23.17 -26.47
C GLN A 32 3.50 23.49 -27.32
N LEU A 33 2.32 22.99 -26.90
CA LEU A 33 1.08 23.12 -27.67
C LEU A 33 0.57 24.57 -27.72
N LEU A 34 0.58 25.27 -26.57
CA LEU A 34 -0.08 26.57 -26.43
C LEU A 34 0.88 27.75 -26.63
N LEU A 35 2.15 27.59 -26.36
CA LEU A 35 3.15 28.66 -26.43
C LEU A 35 4.22 28.41 -27.48
N GLY A 36 4.27 27.22 -28.09
CA GLY A 36 5.32 26.82 -29.04
C GLY A 36 6.73 26.72 -28.40
N VAL A 37 6.78 26.53 -27.05
CA VAL A 37 8.04 26.49 -26.29
C VAL A 37 8.42 25.04 -26.01
N GLU A 38 9.49 24.57 -26.63
CA GLU A 38 10.10 23.29 -26.31
C GLU A 38 10.83 23.37 -24.99
N SER A 39 10.50 22.43 -24.09
CA SER A 39 11.11 22.35 -22.75
C SER A 39 11.97 21.10 -22.64
N HIS A 40 13.16 21.24 -22.01
CA HIS A 40 14.04 20.11 -21.67
C HIS A 40 13.98 19.75 -20.19
N ALA A 41 13.45 20.64 -19.35
CA ALA A 41 13.17 20.38 -17.94
C ALA A 41 12.02 21.25 -17.45
N VAL A 42 11.25 20.73 -16.54
CA VAL A 42 10.13 21.42 -15.87
C VAL A 42 10.40 21.49 -14.38
N THR A 43 10.21 22.67 -13.79
CA THR A 43 10.34 22.87 -12.35
C THR A 43 8.97 22.90 -11.71
N LEU A 44 8.71 21.97 -10.78
CA LEU A 44 7.43 21.82 -10.08
C LEU A 44 7.63 21.93 -8.56
N ARG A 45 6.63 22.49 -7.90
CA ARG A 45 6.52 22.40 -6.45
C ARG A 45 5.63 21.21 -6.10
N THR A 46 6.19 20.24 -5.38
CA THR A 46 5.47 19.03 -4.98
C THR A 46 4.52 19.31 -3.80
N PRO A 47 3.51 18.47 -3.54
CA PRO A 47 2.65 18.58 -2.36
C PRO A 47 3.41 18.56 -1.03
N LYS A 48 4.58 17.91 -0.98
CA LYS A 48 5.49 17.95 0.18
C LYS A 48 6.15 19.32 0.39
N GLY A 49 5.97 20.25 -0.55
CA GLY A 49 6.57 21.60 -0.50
C GLY A 49 7.97 21.69 -1.10
N MET A 50 8.52 20.60 -1.60
CA MET A 50 9.84 20.55 -2.25
C MET A 50 9.73 21.00 -3.71
N THR A 51 10.72 21.75 -4.16
CA THR A 51 10.84 22.14 -5.58
C THR A 51 11.78 21.17 -6.29
N VAL A 52 11.27 20.52 -7.35
CA VAL A 52 12.02 19.54 -8.14
C VAL A 52 12.12 20.00 -9.59
N SER A 53 13.28 19.82 -10.19
CA SER A 53 13.50 20.00 -11.62
C SER A 53 13.52 18.63 -12.29
N VAL A 54 12.56 18.39 -13.19
CA VAL A 54 12.32 17.10 -13.82
C VAL A 54 12.68 17.19 -15.31
N PRO A 55 13.65 16.40 -15.80
CA PRO A 55 13.94 16.33 -17.23
C PRO A 55 12.73 15.82 -18.00
N VAL A 56 12.41 16.48 -19.13
CA VAL A 56 11.30 16.12 -20.00
C VAL A 56 11.78 15.99 -21.43
N TYR A 57 11.12 15.13 -22.22
CA TYR A 57 11.52 14.83 -23.59
C TYR A 57 10.32 14.90 -24.51
N LEU A 58 10.42 15.70 -25.57
CA LEU A 58 9.40 15.79 -26.61
C LEU A 58 9.28 14.46 -27.36
N LEU A 59 8.07 13.96 -27.55
CA LEU A 59 7.76 12.78 -28.34
C LEU A 59 7.17 13.16 -29.69
N GLU A 60 6.14 13.99 -29.69
CA GLU A 60 5.50 14.51 -30.90
C GLU A 60 4.83 15.85 -30.61
N SER A 61 4.70 16.68 -31.64
CA SER A 61 3.94 17.93 -31.56
C SER A 61 3.41 18.30 -32.93
N ASP A 62 2.15 18.73 -32.96
CA ASP A 62 1.53 19.37 -34.11
C ASP A 62 0.65 20.56 -33.64
N SER A 63 -0.17 21.12 -34.55
CA SER A 63 -1.04 22.26 -34.24
C SER A 63 -2.20 21.94 -33.29
N ARG A 64 -2.46 20.67 -32.99
CA ARG A 64 -3.60 20.23 -32.16
C ARG A 64 -3.23 19.44 -30.95
N LYS A 65 -2.04 18.83 -30.90
CA LYS A 65 -1.57 18.00 -29.79
C LYS A 65 -0.08 18.13 -29.58
N ALA A 66 0.36 17.91 -28.36
CA ALA A 66 1.76 17.69 -28.03
C ALA A 66 1.87 16.58 -26.98
N SER A 67 2.93 15.80 -27.11
CA SER A 67 3.21 14.67 -26.20
C SER A 67 4.63 14.76 -25.68
N TYR A 68 4.79 14.61 -24.37
CA TYR A 68 6.08 14.58 -23.68
C TYR A 68 6.20 13.35 -22.81
N LYS A 69 7.43 12.97 -22.50
CA LYS A 69 7.72 11.93 -21.52
C LYS A 69 8.69 12.39 -20.45
N VAL A 70 8.63 11.71 -19.32
CA VAL A 70 9.59 11.72 -18.23
C VAL A 70 10.10 10.30 -18.03
N VAL A 71 11.42 10.12 -17.96
CA VAL A 71 12.01 8.86 -17.49
C VAL A 71 11.96 8.88 -15.97
N LYS A 72 11.18 7.98 -15.37
CA LYS A 72 10.97 7.99 -13.92
C LYS A 72 12.24 7.66 -13.16
N ASP A 73 12.61 8.53 -12.24
CA ASP A 73 13.70 8.33 -11.29
C ASP A 73 13.14 8.06 -9.89
N SER A 74 13.26 6.81 -9.44
CA SER A 74 12.77 6.37 -8.13
C SER A 74 13.78 6.57 -6.99
N GLY A 75 14.93 7.21 -7.25
CA GLY A 75 15.98 7.31 -6.26
C GLY A 75 16.54 5.93 -5.90
N ASP A 76 16.74 5.70 -4.61
CA ASP A 76 17.20 4.41 -4.09
C ASP A 76 16.04 3.50 -3.65
N ASP A 77 14.80 3.82 -4.05
CA ASP A 77 13.63 2.95 -3.82
C ASP A 77 13.59 1.82 -4.86
N PRO A 78 13.35 0.56 -4.45
CA PRO A 78 13.27 -0.58 -5.36
C PRO A 78 11.93 -0.64 -6.13
N ASP A 79 11.38 0.50 -6.52
CA ASP A 79 10.14 0.64 -7.27
C ASP A 79 10.28 -0.01 -8.66
N VAL A 80 9.31 -0.85 -9.03
CA VAL A 80 9.28 -1.56 -10.33
C VAL A 80 9.15 -0.61 -11.52
N THR A 81 8.72 0.64 -11.29
CA THR A 81 8.55 1.67 -12.30
C THR A 81 9.81 2.53 -12.50
N ASN A 82 10.91 2.23 -11.80
CA ASN A 82 12.18 2.97 -11.98
C ASN A 82 12.70 2.82 -13.42
N GLY A 83 13.06 3.94 -14.03
CA GLY A 83 13.58 3.99 -15.41
C GLY A 83 12.53 3.86 -16.51
N THR A 84 11.23 3.75 -16.17
CA THR A 84 10.17 3.65 -17.18
C THR A 84 9.71 5.01 -17.68
N ASP A 85 9.20 5.04 -18.91
CA ASP A 85 8.64 6.23 -19.52
C ASP A 85 7.23 6.51 -18.98
N VAL A 86 7.04 7.67 -18.38
CA VAL A 86 5.74 8.24 -18.03
C VAL A 86 5.43 9.32 -19.05
N CYS A 87 4.44 9.09 -19.88
CA CYS A 87 4.10 9.93 -21.04
C CYS A 87 2.79 10.65 -20.80
N VAL A 88 2.68 11.86 -21.34
CA VAL A 88 1.44 12.64 -21.34
C VAL A 88 1.26 13.31 -22.69
N THR A 89 0.03 13.21 -23.20
CA THR A 89 -0.45 13.93 -24.38
C THR A 89 -1.46 14.99 -23.94
N VAL A 90 -1.32 16.21 -24.43
CA VAL A 90 -2.30 17.29 -24.28
C VAL A 90 -2.79 17.66 -25.68
N GLU A 91 -4.12 17.68 -25.85
CA GLU A 91 -4.74 17.94 -27.16
C GLU A 91 -5.99 18.80 -27.07
N PHE A 92 -6.24 19.60 -28.13
CA PHE A 92 -7.49 20.33 -28.27
C PHE A 92 -8.62 19.38 -28.64
N VAL A 93 -9.75 19.50 -27.93
CA VAL A 93 -10.97 18.73 -28.24
C VAL A 93 -12.10 19.64 -28.72
N LYS A 94 -12.89 19.19 -29.70
CA LYS A 94 -13.94 19.98 -30.31
C LYS A 94 -15.18 20.16 -29.44
N GLN A 95 -15.38 19.34 -28.44
CA GLN A 95 -16.56 19.36 -27.55
C GLN A 95 -16.16 18.88 -26.15
N ARG A 96 -16.84 19.40 -25.10
CA ARG A 96 -16.72 18.83 -23.74
C ARG A 96 -17.11 17.35 -23.77
N VAL A 97 -16.24 16.49 -23.31
CA VAL A 97 -16.45 15.02 -23.21
C VAL A 97 -17.55 14.67 -22.16
N CYS A 98 -18.35 15.63 -21.72
CA CYS A 98 -19.35 15.52 -20.66
C CYS A 98 -20.78 15.81 -21.14
N GLU A 99 -21.22 15.34 -22.31
CA GLU A 99 -22.64 15.24 -22.58
C GLU A 99 -23.10 13.79 -22.45
N GLN A 100 -23.89 13.53 -21.40
CA GLN A 100 -24.71 12.34 -21.28
C GLN A 100 -25.62 12.26 -22.50
N LYS A 101 -25.37 11.37 -23.44
CA LYS A 101 -26.34 10.95 -24.44
C LYS A 101 -26.87 9.58 -24.07
N ASP A 102 -28.16 9.60 -23.76
CA ASP A 102 -29.10 8.48 -23.80
C ASP A 102 -28.55 7.07 -23.90
N GLY A 103 -28.61 6.32 -22.78
CA GLY A 103 -28.84 4.87 -22.75
C GLY A 103 -27.71 3.95 -23.24
N SER A 104 -26.59 4.42 -23.73
CA SER A 104 -25.42 3.59 -24.03
C SER A 104 -24.38 3.69 -22.91
N GLN A 105 -23.89 2.55 -22.45
CA GLN A 105 -22.86 2.40 -21.39
C GLN A 105 -21.45 2.84 -21.82
N ASP A 106 -21.36 3.91 -22.57
CA ASP A 106 -20.08 4.55 -22.97
C ASP A 106 -20.02 5.96 -22.37
N SER A 107 -20.26 6.05 -21.05
CA SER A 107 -19.96 7.25 -20.29
C SER A 107 -18.45 7.41 -20.24
N SER A 108 -17.92 8.48 -20.81
CA SER A 108 -16.51 8.81 -20.74
C SER A 108 -16.10 8.85 -19.27
N CYS A 109 -15.28 7.87 -18.85
CA CYS A 109 -14.77 7.76 -17.49
C CYS A 109 -13.67 8.80 -17.19
N ALA A 110 -13.55 9.84 -18.00
CA ALA A 110 -12.57 10.90 -17.85
C ALA A 110 -12.85 11.75 -16.60
N PHE A 111 -11.78 12.15 -15.93
CA PHE A 111 -11.86 13.08 -14.81
C PHE A 111 -12.06 14.52 -15.32
N THR A 112 -12.84 15.28 -14.57
CA THR A 112 -13.03 16.72 -14.75
C THR A 112 -12.58 17.47 -13.51
N SER A 113 -12.31 18.75 -13.63
CA SER A 113 -11.96 19.62 -12.50
C SER A 113 -13.01 20.73 -12.35
N GLU A 114 -13.53 20.91 -11.15
CA GLU A 114 -14.42 22.04 -10.84
C GLU A 114 -13.70 23.39 -11.02
N SER A 115 -12.42 23.45 -10.65
CA SER A 115 -11.59 24.67 -10.77
C SER A 115 -11.18 24.96 -12.21
N PHE A 116 -11.11 23.95 -13.08
CA PHE A 116 -10.63 24.05 -14.46
C PHE A 116 -11.58 23.28 -15.40
N PRO A 117 -12.82 23.76 -15.58
CA PRO A 117 -13.88 22.99 -16.26
C PRO A 117 -13.63 22.76 -17.76
N TYR A 118 -12.64 23.42 -18.33
CA TYR A 118 -12.18 23.22 -19.71
C TYR A 118 -11.13 22.11 -19.86
N LEU A 119 -10.67 21.53 -18.75
CA LEU A 119 -9.70 20.44 -18.76
C LEU A 119 -10.38 19.10 -18.45
N THR A 120 -10.01 18.08 -19.21
CA THR A 120 -10.37 16.68 -18.93
C THR A 120 -9.11 15.82 -18.87
N LEU A 121 -9.13 14.77 -18.05
CA LEU A 121 -7.98 13.89 -17.84
C LEU A 121 -8.42 12.43 -17.88
N ASP A 122 -7.70 11.60 -18.62
CA ASP A 122 -7.90 10.15 -18.58
C ASP A 122 -6.57 9.39 -18.66
N GLY A 123 -6.64 8.07 -18.47
CA GLY A 123 -5.53 7.14 -18.65
C GLY A 123 -5.61 6.47 -20.02
N GLY A 124 -4.49 6.46 -20.73
CA GLY A 124 -4.30 5.72 -21.98
C GLY A 124 -3.62 4.37 -21.76
N ILE A 125 -2.86 3.92 -22.77
CA ILE A 125 -2.15 2.64 -22.77
C ILE A 125 -1.30 2.49 -21.51
N GLY A 126 -1.39 1.33 -20.87
CA GLY A 126 -0.59 0.98 -19.68
C GLY A 126 -1.02 1.67 -18.39
N ILE A 127 -2.08 2.47 -18.39
CA ILE A 127 -2.73 2.94 -17.17
C ILE A 127 -3.93 2.02 -16.88
N GLY A 128 -3.95 1.46 -15.67
CA GLY A 128 -4.99 0.53 -15.27
C GLY A 128 -6.36 1.18 -15.12
N ARG A 129 -7.40 0.38 -15.28
CA ARG A 129 -8.80 0.75 -15.00
C ARG A 129 -9.25 0.09 -13.70
N VAL A 130 -10.01 0.83 -12.92
CA VAL A 130 -10.60 0.32 -11.67
C VAL A 130 -11.76 -0.61 -12.02
N THR A 131 -11.73 -1.84 -11.50
CA THR A 131 -12.76 -2.87 -11.71
C THR A 131 -13.50 -3.25 -10.43
N LYS A 132 -13.03 -2.79 -9.26
CA LYS A 132 -13.62 -3.07 -7.94
C LYS A 132 -13.91 -1.77 -7.19
N GLU A 133 -14.95 -1.79 -6.37
CA GLU A 133 -15.24 -0.69 -5.45
C GLU A 133 -14.21 -0.58 -4.33
N GLY A 134 -14.18 0.58 -3.64
CA GLY A 134 -13.29 0.83 -2.50
C GLY A 134 -11.99 1.54 -2.83
N LEU A 135 -11.75 1.92 -4.09
CA LEU A 135 -10.70 2.87 -4.46
C LEU A 135 -11.23 4.30 -4.46
N GLU A 136 -10.32 5.29 -4.59
CA GLU A 136 -10.73 6.70 -4.73
C GLU A 136 -11.46 6.98 -6.05
N GLN A 137 -11.18 6.17 -7.07
CA GLN A 137 -11.77 6.25 -8.38
C GLN A 137 -12.99 5.33 -8.47
N ALA A 138 -14.00 5.76 -9.20
CA ALA A 138 -15.14 4.92 -9.51
C ALA A 138 -14.74 3.77 -10.45
N VAL A 139 -15.52 2.68 -10.42
CA VAL A 139 -15.37 1.56 -11.37
C VAL A 139 -15.43 2.09 -12.80
N GLY A 140 -14.51 1.65 -13.64
CA GLY A 140 -14.33 2.09 -15.03
C GLY A 140 -13.35 3.26 -15.21
N GLN A 141 -13.10 4.06 -14.19
CA GLN A 141 -12.15 5.18 -14.29
C GLN A 141 -10.69 4.70 -14.32
N ALA A 142 -9.83 5.53 -14.91
CA ALA A 142 -8.38 5.31 -14.88
C ALA A 142 -7.85 5.35 -13.42
N ALA A 143 -6.88 4.50 -13.12
CA ALA A 143 -6.26 4.43 -11.81
C ALA A 143 -5.29 5.61 -11.58
N ILE A 144 -5.81 6.85 -11.65
CA ILE A 144 -5.07 8.08 -11.38
C ILE A 144 -5.58 8.67 -10.06
N ASN A 145 -4.77 8.66 -9.01
CA ASN A 145 -5.17 9.11 -7.68
C ASN A 145 -5.42 10.62 -7.63
N ARG A 146 -6.17 11.08 -6.62
CA ARG A 146 -6.61 12.48 -6.49
C ARG A 146 -5.47 13.48 -6.53
N VAL A 147 -4.41 13.27 -5.76
CA VAL A 147 -3.28 14.22 -5.71
C VAL A 147 -2.56 14.33 -7.05
N PRO A 148 -2.16 13.24 -7.74
CA PRO A 148 -1.70 13.30 -9.12
C PRO A 148 -2.64 14.05 -10.07
N ARG A 149 -3.96 13.80 -10.02
CA ARG A 149 -4.95 14.53 -10.84
C ARG A 149 -4.88 16.03 -10.60
N GLN A 150 -4.85 16.44 -9.33
CA GLN A 150 -4.73 17.85 -8.95
C GLN A 150 -3.42 18.48 -9.46
N MET A 151 -2.31 17.76 -9.34
CA MET A 151 -1.01 18.24 -9.85
C MET A 151 -1.02 18.40 -11.37
N ILE A 152 -1.58 17.45 -12.12
CA ILE A 152 -1.68 17.49 -13.58
C ILE A 152 -2.56 18.65 -14.03
N PHE A 153 -3.77 18.77 -13.45
CA PHE A 153 -4.69 19.88 -13.79
C PHE A 153 -4.07 21.25 -13.47
N ALA A 154 -3.46 21.42 -12.30
CA ALA A 154 -2.82 22.68 -11.94
C ALA A 154 -1.65 23.03 -12.86
N ALA A 155 -0.83 22.04 -13.25
CA ALA A 155 0.31 22.24 -14.13
C ALA A 155 -0.11 22.69 -15.54
N VAL A 156 -1.20 22.12 -16.10
CA VAL A 156 -1.73 22.52 -17.41
C VAL A 156 -2.46 23.87 -17.32
N ALA A 157 -3.25 24.09 -16.26
CA ALA A 157 -3.99 25.33 -16.06
C ALA A 157 -3.06 26.55 -15.95
N ASP A 158 -1.93 26.44 -15.24
CA ASP A 158 -0.90 27.49 -15.17
C ASP A 158 -0.38 27.92 -16.55
N VAL A 159 -0.23 26.95 -17.46
CA VAL A 159 0.18 27.25 -18.85
C VAL A 159 -0.98 27.87 -19.65
N CYS A 160 -2.21 27.37 -19.49
CA CYS A 160 -3.39 27.96 -20.12
C CYS A 160 -3.59 29.43 -19.73
N GLU A 161 -3.38 29.76 -18.45
CA GLU A 161 -3.45 31.13 -17.94
C GLU A 161 -2.38 32.01 -18.60
N LYS A 162 -1.12 31.55 -18.68
CA LYS A 162 -0.02 32.27 -19.33
C LYS A 162 -0.24 32.45 -20.83
N ALA A 163 -0.87 31.48 -21.48
CA ALA A 163 -1.20 31.53 -22.91
C ALA A 163 -2.51 32.30 -23.20
N ASN A 164 -3.27 32.68 -22.17
CA ASN A 164 -4.61 33.23 -22.28
C ASN A 164 -5.57 32.35 -23.12
N VAL A 165 -5.50 31.03 -22.92
CA VAL A 165 -6.27 30.01 -23.64
C VAL A 165 -7.26 29.36 -22.68
N CYS A 166 -8.55 29.32 -23.06
CA CYS A 166 -9.64 28.66 -22.32
C CYS A 166 -10.36 27.60 -23.19
N GLU A 167 -9.76 27.20 -24.29
CA GLU A 167 -10.30 26.16 -25.14
C GLU A 167 -10.27 24.81 -24.46
N PRO A 168 -11.26 23.92 -24.72
CA PRO A 168 -11.27 22.58 -24.13
C PRO A 168 -10.05 21.77 -24.52
N LEU A 169 -9.34 21.27 -23.47
CA LEU A 169 -8.18 20.39 -23.63
C LEU A 169 -8.45 19.04 -22.99
N HIS A 170 -7.97 18.00 -23.64
CA HIS A 170 -7.91 16.65 -23.09
C HIS A 170 -6.47 16.26 -22.76
N ILE A 171 -6.27 15.67 -21.59
CA ILE A 171 -4.99 15.23 -21.09
C ILE A 171 -5.02 13.71 -20.97
N THR A 172 -4.12 13.01 -21.66
CA THR A 172 -4.01 11.55 -21.57
C THR A 172 -2.67 11.19 -20.96
N VAL A 173 -2.68 10.50 -19.82
CA VAL A 173 -1.48 9.90 -19.21
C VAL A 173 -1.34 8.47 -19.70
N TRP A 174 -0.16 8.08 -20.17
CA TRP A 174 0.08 6.73 -20.65
C TRP A 174 1.51 6.26 -20.34
N MET A 175 1.70 4.93 -20.24
CA MET A 175 2.97 4.29 -19.95
C MET A 175 3.14 3.05 -20.84
N PRO A 176 4.04 3.04 -21.82
CA PRO A 176 4.15 1.95 -22.80
C PRO A 176 4.31 0.57 -22.19
N GLU A 177 5.09 0.45 -21.11
CA GLU A 177 5.37 -0.81 -20.41
C GLU A 177 4.39 -1.10 -19.26
N GLY A 178 3.41 -0.23 -19.04
CA GLY A 178 2.57 -0.23 -17.86
C GLY A 178 1.80 -1.51 -17.61
N GLU A 179 1.26 -2.14 -18.65
CA GLU A 179 0.54 -3.41 -18.55
C GLU A 179 1.45 -4.57 -18.09
N THR A 180 2.66 -4.63 -18.63
CA THR A 180 3.64 -5.66 -18.26
C THR A 180 4.13 -5.49 -16.83
N LEU A 181 4.41 -4.25 -16.43
CA LEU A 181 4.90 -3.93 -15.09
C LEU A 181 3.81 -4.10 -14.03
N ALA A 182 2.55 -3.83 -14.35
CA ALA A 182 1.43 -3.98 -13.42
C ALA A 182 1.33 -5.40 -12.84
N LYS A 183 1.69 -6.42 -13.61
CA LYS A 183 1.71 -7.83 -13.16
C LYS A 183 2.67 -8.08 -11.99
N ARG A 184 3.64 -7.18 -11.77
CA ARG A 184 4.63 -7.26 -10.68
C ARG A 184 4.27 -6.37 -9.50
N THR A 185 3.09 -5.74 -9.52
CA THR A 185 2.58 -4.84 -8.48
C THR A 185 1.37 -5.43 -7.76
N PHE A 186 0.84 -4.70 -6.79
CA PHE A 186 -0.41 -5.04 -6.11
C PHE A 186 -1.68 -4.68 -6.91
N ASN A 187 -1.54 -3.99 -8.05
CA ASN A 187 -2.68 -3.50 -8.84
C ASN A 187 -3.73 -4.59 -9.15
N PRO A 188 -3.35 -5.79 -9.66
CA PRO A 188 -4.35 -6.83 -9.95
C PRO A 188 -5.13 -7.26 -8.71
N LYS A 189 -4.48 -7.36 -7.55
CA LYS A 189 -5.14 -7.69 -6.27
C LYS A 189 -6.15 -6.62 -5.88
N LEU A 190 -5.80 -5.35 -6.11
CA LEU A 190 -6.65 -4.19 -5.83
C LEU A 190 -7.75 -3.97 -6.88
N GLY A 191 -7.88 -4.84 -7.89
CA GLY A 191 -8.85 -4.65 -8.96
C GLY A 191 -8.51 -3.47 -9.89
N ILE A 192 -7.23 -3.25 -10.13
CA ILE A 192 -6.73 -2.32 -11.15
C ILE A 192 -6.18 -3.18 -12.29
N GLU A 193 -6.86 -3.18 -13.42
CA GLU A 193 -6.56 -4.05 -14.55
C GLU A 193 -6.06 -3.26 -15.77
N GLY A 194 -5.26 -3.90 -16.62
CA GLY A 194 -4.76 -3.34 -17.87
C GLY A 194 -3.58 -2.38 -17.73
N GLY A 195 -3.09 -2.11 -16.49
CA GLY A 195 -1.93 -1.23 -16.34
C GLY A 195 -1.59 -0.82 -14.91
N LEU A 196 -0.70 0.16 -14.82
CA LEU A 196 -0.23 0.76 -13.59
C LEU A 196 -1.21 1.83 -13.07
N SER A 197 -1.08 2.16 -11.78
CA SER A 197 -1.73 3.33 -11.19
C SER A 197 -0.76 4.52 -11.15
N ILE A 198 -1.30 5.72 -11.37
CA ILE A 198 -0.61 6.98 -11.18
C ILE A 198 -0.86 7.44 -9.75
N LEU A 199 0.17 7.38 -8.93
CA LEU A 199 0.08 7.62 -7.48
C LEU A 199 1.20 8.55 -6.98
N GLY A 200 1.06 9.00 -5.72
CA GLY A 200 2.03 9.82 -5.04
C GLY A 200 1.40 11.01 -4.33
N THR A 201 1.13 10.85 -3.04
CA THR A 201 0.49 11.89 -2.21
C THR A 201 1.41 13.06 -1.89
N SER A 202 2.72 12.80 -1.79
CA SER A 202 3.74 13.81 -1.47
C SER A 202 4.45 14.39 -2.71
N GLY A 203 4.33 13.72 -3.86
CA GLY A 203 5.09 14.00 -5.09
C GLY A 203 6.54 13.49 -5.04
N ILE A 204 7.05 13.12 -3.88
CA ILE A 204 8.40 12.60 -3.63
C ILE A 204 8.31 11.14 -3.23
N LEU A 205 9.18 10.31 -3.80
CA LEU A 205 9.33 8.92 -3.43
C LEU A 205 10.45 8.80 -2.39
N GLU A 206 10.07 8.43 -1.17
CA GLU A 206 11.01 8.14 -0.11
C GLU A 206 11.33 6.65 -0.07
N PRO A 207 12.59 6.24 -0.26
CA PRO A 207 12.95 4.83 -0.21
C PRO A 207 12.55 4.19 1.12
N MET A 208 12.01 2.96 1.05
CA MET A 208 11.58 2.18 2.22
C MET A 208 10.54 2.94 3.08
N SER A 209 9.56 3.56 2.46
CA SER A 209 8.52 4.32 3.16
C SER A 209 7.59 3.38 3.92
N GLU A 210 7.57 3.51 5.26
CA GLU A 210 6.63 2.81 6.14
C GLU A 210 5.18 3.26 5.86
N GLN A 211 5.00 4.55 5.60
CA GLN A 211 3.70 5.13 5.26
C GLN A 211 3.10 4.51 3.99
N ALA A 212 3.93 4.17 2.99
CA ALA A 212 3.44 3.52 1.78
C ALA A 212 2.89 2.10 2.07
N ILE A 213 3.52 1.36 2.99
CA ILE A 213 3.04 0.04 3.40
C ILE A 213 1.71 0.16 4.15
N VAL A 214 1.62 1.10 5.10
CA VAL A 214 0.39 1.36 5.87
C VAL A 214 -0.75 1.82 4.95
N ALA A 215 -0.47 2.69 3.97
CA ALA A 215 -1.46 3.11 2.98
C ALA A 215 -1.96 1.94 2.09
N THR A 216 -1.11 0.95 1.81
CA THR A 216 -1.53 -0.27 1.11
C THR A 216 -2.46 -1.11 1.99
N ILE A 217 -2.13 -1.29 3.27
CA ILE A 217 -2.99 -1.98 4.25
C ILE A 217 -4.34 -1.29 4.35
N GLU A 218 -4.35 0.03 4.46
CA GLU A 218 -5.58 0.83 4.49
C GLU A 218 -6.43 0.60 3.24
N THR A 219 -5.82 0.59 2.07
CA THR A 219 -6.53 0.35 0.81
C THR A 219 -7.16 -1.03 0.76
N GLU A 220 -6.45 -2.08 1.22
CA GLU A 220 -6.98 -3.45 1.29
C GLU A 220 -8.19 -3.53 2.26
N ILE A 221 -8.10 -2.91 3.45
CA ILE A 221 -9.21 -2.90 4.42
C ILE A 221 -10.42 -2.11 3.89
N ARG A 222 -10.18 -0.95 3.28
CA ARG A 222 -11.23 -0.13 2.67
C ARG A 222 -11.98 -0.87 1.57
N GLN A 223 -11.28 -1.65 0.75
CA GLN A 223 -11.92 -2.49 -0.27
C GLN A 223 -12.79 -3.59 0.33
N LEU A 224 -12.34 -4.24 1.40
CA LEU A 224 -13.15 -5.21 2.13
C LEU A 224 -14.44 -4.57 2.66
N HIS A 225 -14.30 -3.39 3.27
CA HIS A 225 -15.46 -2.63 3.77
C HIS A 225 -16.42 -2.23 2.64
N ALA A 226 -15.91 -1.76 1.49
CA ALA A 226 -16.72 -1.33 0.35
C ALA A 226 -17.57 -2.46 -0.26
N VAL A 227 -17.09 -3.70 -0.20
CA VAL A 227 -17.87 -4.88 -0.63
C VAL A 227 -18.73 -5.49 0.49
N GLY A 228 -18.88 -4.79 1.61
CA GLY A 228 -19.73 -5.20 2.74
C GLY A 228 -19.12 -6.30 3.62
N GLU A 229 -17.78 -6.52 3.56
CA GLU A 229 -17.14 -7.43 4.50
C GLU A 229 -16.97 -6.73 5.86
N GLU A 230 -17.37 -7.43 6.91
CA GLU A 230 -17.23 -6.97 8.30
C GLU A 230 -16.11 -7.71 9.05
N LYS A 231 -15.38 -8.58 8.37
CA LYS A 231 -14.31 -9.41 8.93
C LYS A 231 -13.03 -9.29 8.15
N VAL A 232 -11.90 -9.34 8.85
CA VAL A 232 -10.58 -9.22 8.23
C VAL A 232 -9.64 -10.32 8.73
N LEU A 233 -9.10 -11.11 7.79
CA LEU A 233 -8.00 -12.06 8.03
C LEU A 233 -6.69 -11.32 7.82
N VAL A 234 -5.85 -11.28 8.85
CA VAL A 234 -4.57 -10.56 8.83
C VAL A 234 -3.41 -11.54 8.98
N THR A 235 -2.43 -11.39 8.10
CA THR A 235 -1.20 -12.18 8.16
C THR A 235 0.03 -11.27 8.07
N PRO A 236 1.03 -11.39 8.98
CA PRO A 236 2.23 -10.54 8.93
C PRO A 236 3.20 -10.84 7.77
N GLY A 237 2.96 -11.90 6.98
CA GLY A 237 3.85 -12.26 5.89
C GLY A 237 3.43 -13.56 5.20
N ASN A 238 4.25 -14.00 4.22
CA ASN A 238 3.95 -15.16 3.38
C ASN A 238 3.77 -16.46 4.18
N TYR A 239 4.55 -16.68 5.22
CA TYR A 239 4.42 -17.86 6.10
C TYR A 239 3.04 -17.91 6.79
N GLY A 240 2.54 -16.75 7.25
CA GLY A 240 1.19 -16.65 7.81
C GLY A 240 0.10 -16.94 6.78
N GLN A 241 0.28 -16.48 5.53
CA GLN A 241 -0.63 -16.79 4.43
C GLN A 241 -0.64 -18.28 4.10
N ALA A 242 0.55 -18.89 3.97
CA ALA A 242 0.67 -20.33 3.70
C ALA A 242 -0.02 -21.14 4.82
N TYR A 243 0.26 -20.81 6.09
CA TYR A 243 -0.35 -21.49 7.22
C TYR A 243 -1.88 -21.33 7.25
N ALA A 244 -2.39 -20.12 7.03
CA ALA A 244 -3.83 -19.85 7.00
C ALA A 244 -4.55 -20.63 5.88
N SER A 245 -3.94 -20.74 4.71
CA SER A 245 -4.51 -21.48 3.59
C SER A 245 -4.39 -23.00 3.75
N GLU A 246 -3.18 -23.48 4.02
CA GLU A 246 -2.87 -24.93 3.98
C GLU A 246 -3.36 -25.68 5.22
N TYR A 247 -3.26 -25.06 6.40
CA TYR A 247 -3.58 -25.71 7.68
C TYR A 247 -4.94 -25.30 8.24
N LEU A 248 -5.39 -24.06 8.00
CA LEU A 248 -6.68 -23.58 8.48
C LEU A 248 -7.77 -23.64 7.39
N GLY A 249 -7.40 -23.85 6.13
CA GLY A 249 -8.33 -23.91 4.99
C GLY A 249 -8.99 -22.57 4.69
N LEU A 250 -8.33 -21.44 4.98
CA LEU A 250 -8.90 -20.11 4.82
C LEU A 250 -8.64 -19.55 3.41
N ASP A 251 -9.63 -18.84 2.87
CA ASP A 251 -9.49 -18.11 1.61
C ASP A 251 -8.64 -16.85 1.81
N LEU A 252 -7.54 -16.77 1.07
CA LEU A 252 -6.63 -15.62 1.11
C LEU A 252 -7.05 -14.46 0.19
N ALA A 253 -8.05 -14.62 -0.66
CA ALA A 253 -8.47 -13.58 -1.60
C ALA A 253 -8.88 -12.28 -0.89
N LYS A 254 -9.35 -12.39 0.35
CA LYS A 254 -9.78 -11.30 1.21
C LYS A 254 -8.86 -11.10 2.43
N SER A 255 -7.63 -11.58 2.36
CA SER A 255 -6.66 -11.40 3.45
C SER A 255 -5.85 -10.12 3.28
N VAL A 256 -5.54 -9.48 4.40
CA VAL A 256 -4.69 -8.29 4.50
C VAL A 256 -3.30 -8.71 4.99
N LYS A 257 -2.26 -8.23 4.29
CA LYS A 257 -0.88 -8.50 4.66
C LYS A 257 -0.30 -7.36 5.47
N SER A 258 -0.32 -7.48 6.80
CA SER A 258 0.10 -6.39 7.72
C SER A 258 1.60 -6.11 7.74
N SER A 259 2.46 -6.96 7.16
CA SER A 259 3.91 -6.86 7.30
C SER A 259 4.32 -6.83 8.79
N ASN A 260 4.94 -5.73 9.23
CA ASN A 260 5.31 -5.50 10.64
C ASN A 260 4.34 -4.55 11.36
N TYR A 261 3.34 -4.00 10.66
CA TYR A 261 2.45 -2.92 11.12
C TYR A 261 1.13 -3.49 11.66
N ILE A 262 1.24 -4.43 12.62
CA ILE A 262 0.06 -5.09 13.21
C ILE A 262 -0.81 -4.06 13.95
N GLY A 263 -0.18 -3.12 14.67
CA GLY A 263 -0.91 -2.07 15.38
C GLY A 263 -1.70 -1.17 14.45
N ASP A 264 -1.05 -0.64 13.41
CA ASP A 264 -1.71 0.19 12.41
C ASP A 264 -2.85 -0.57 11.71
N THR A 265 -2.66 -1.87 11.45
CA THR A 265 -3.69 -2.73 10.85
C THR A 265 -4.92 -2.88 11.76
N ILE A 266 -4.72 -3.02 13.09
CA ILE A 266 -5.81 -3.07 14.06
C ILE A 266 -6.56 -1.73 14.07
N ASP A 267 -5.85 -0.61 14.15
CA ASP A 267 -6.46 0.73 14.21
C ASP A 267 -7.25 1.04 12.93
N LEU A 268 -6.72 0.66 11.77
CA LEU A 268 -7.42 0.77 10.49
C LEU A 268 -8.67 -0.13 10.45
N ALA A 269 -8.58 -1.38 10.90
CA ALA A 269 -9.74 -2.27 10.95
C ALA A 269 -10.86 -1.68 11.83
N ILE A 270 -10.51 -1.10 12.97
CA ILE A 270 -11.45 -0.39 13.85
C ILE A 270 -12.07 0.81 13.13
N SER A 271 -11.25 1.65 12.48
CA SER A 271 -11.71 2.87 11.81
C SER A 271 -12.68 2.62 10.67
N TYR A 272 -12.55 1.47 9.99
CA TYR A 272 -13.46 1.01 8.94
C TYR A 272 -14.62 0.14 9.48
N GLY A 273 -14.77 0.01 10.81
CA GLY A 273 -15.92 -0.64 11.43
C GLY A 273 -15.95 -2.16 11.26
N MET A 274 -14.79 -2.81 11.07
CA MET A 274 -14.71 -4.27 11.07
C MET A 274 -15.23 -4.85 12.40
N LYS A 275 -15.87 -6.02 12.34
CA LYS A 275 -16.46 -6.70 13.51
C LYS A 275 -15.62 -7.87 14.00
N ASP A 276 -14.90 -8.54 13.10
CA ASP A 276 -14.09 -9.70 13.40
C ASP A 276 -12.68 -9.55 12.83
N PHE A 277 -11.68 -9.75 13.68
CA PHE A 277 -10.26 -9.64 13.34
C PHE A 277 -9.56 -10.97 13.66
N LEU A 278 -9.07 -11.68 12.65
CA LEU A 278 -8.29 -12.90 12.82
C LEU A 278 -6.84 -12.66 12.41
N LEU A 279 -5.92 -12.75 13.38
CA LEU A 279 -4.47 -12.63 13.14
C LEU A 279 -3.83 -14.02 13.15
N VAL A 280 -3.21 -14.41 12.04
CA VAL A 280 -2.49 -15.69 11.93
C VAL A 280 -1.02 -15.41 11.61
N GLY A 281 -0.11 -15.83 12.50
CA GLY A 281 1.29 -15.51 12.28
C GLY A 281 2.30 -16.39 13.03
N ASN A 282 3.54 -16.33 12.52
CA ASN A 282 4.67 -17.02 13.10
C ASN A 282 5.08 -16.40 14.44
N ILE A 283 5.44 -17.23 15.40
CA ILE A 283 5.87 -16.86 16.75
C ILE A 283 7.00 -15.83 16.74
N GLY A 284 7.91 -15.88 15.76
CA GLY A 284 9.02 -14.94 15.63
C GLY A 284 8.60 -13.48 15.51
N LYS A 285 7.37 -13.21 15.04
CA LYS A 285 6.76 -11.88 15.05
C LYS A 285 5.76 -11.72 16.22
N LEU A 286 4.85 -12.68 16.38
CA LEU A 286 3.71 -12.51 17.27
C LEU A 286 4.08 -12.53 18.76
N VAL A 287 5.19 -13.17 19.15
CA VAL A 287 5.67 -13.12 20.54
C VAL A 287 5.86 -11.68 21.03
N LYS A 288 6.21 -10.75 20.17
CA LYS A 288 6.41 -9.33 20.52
C LYS A 288 5.14 -8.65 21.02
N LEU A 289 3.98 -9.10 20.55
CA LEU A 289 2.69 -8.62 21.04
C LEU A 289 2.49 -8.92 22.55
N ALA A 290 3.14 -9.96 23.09
CA ALA A 290 3.10 -10.26 24.52
C ALA A 290 3.74 -9.17 25.40
N ALA A 291 4.55 -8.30 24.82
CA ALA A 291 5.11 -7.11 25.47
C ALA A 291 4.49 -5.80 24.95
N GLY A 292 3.37 -5.85 24.20
CA GLY A 292 2.73 -4.68 23.64
C GLY A 292 3.49 -4.05 22.45
N ILE A 293 4.42 -4.79 21.83
CA ILE A 293 5.20 -4.32 20.68
C ILE A 293 4.43 -4.64 19.39
N PHE A 294 3.65 -3.68 18.88
CA PHE A 294 2.77 -3.85 17.73
C PHE A 294 3.42 -3.54 16.38
N ASN A 295 4.56 -2.85 16.36
CA ASN A 295 5.45 -2.84 15.20
C ASN A 295 6.50 -3.93 15.39
N THR A 296 6.33 -5.06 14.70
CA THR A 296 7.15 -6.26 14.92
C THR A 296 8.49 -6.24 14.20
N HIS A 297 8.88 -5.12 13.58
CA HIS A 297 10.18 -5.00 12.95
C HIS A 297 11.31 -5.02 13.99
N SER A 298 12.32 -5.88 13.81
CA SER A 298 13.40 -6.08 14.79
C SER A 298 14.25 -4.83 15.05
N LYS A 299 14.29 -3.87 14.11
CA LYS A 299 14.97 -2.58 14.30
C LYS A 299 14.19 -1.58 15.16
N VAL A 300 12.88 -1.77 15.30
CA VAL A 300 12.03 -0.97 16.18
C VAL A 300 12.16 -1.50 17.61
N ALA A 301 11.92 -2.79 17.78
CA ALA A 301 12.15 -3.49 19.02
C ALA A 301 12.31 -5.00 18.75
N ASP A 302 13.29 -5.64 19.32
CA ASP A 302 13.37 -7.10 19.26
C ASP A 302 12.62 -7.74 20.42
N GLY A 303 13.14 -7.73 21.62
CA GLY A 303 12.49 -8.19 22.86
C GLY A 303 12.12 -9.67 22.90
N ARG A 304 12.41 -10.49 21.88
CA ARG A 304 11.99 -11.89 21.81
C ARG A 304 12.62 -12.74 22.92
N GLY A 305 13.93 -12.55 23.14
CA GLY A 305 14.67 -13.25 24.19
C GLY A 305 14.15 -12.90 25.59
N GLU A 306 13.95 -11.63 25.83
CA GLU A 306 13.43 -11.09 27.08
C GLU A 306 12.02 -11.64 27.38
N ILE A 307 11.13 -11.62 26.38
CA ILE A 307 9.77 -12.12 26.53
C ILE A 307 9.78 -13.62 26.86
N PHE A 308 10.46 -14.44 26.06
CA PHE A 308 10.55 -15.87 26.32
C PHE A 308 11.19 -16.19 27.68
N ALA A 309 12.29 -15.48 28.03
CA ALA A 309 13.00 -15.67 29.29
C ALA A 309 12.10 -15.37 30.50
N VAL A 310 11.34 -14.26 30.46
CA VAL A 310 10.40 -13.91 31.53
C VAL A 310 9.29 -14.94 31.65
N HIS A 311 8.65 -15.34 30.54
CA HIS A 311 7.57 -16.33 30.58
C HIS A 311 8.06 -17.73 30.99
N ALA A 312 9.30 -18.10 30.63
CA ALA A 312 9.93 -19.32 31.09
C ALA A 312 10.21 -19.29 32.61
N ALA A 313 10.71 -18.17 33.13
CA ALA A 313 10.89 -17.99 34.57
C ALA A 313 9.57 -18.09 35.33
N MET A 314 8.49 -17.49 34.82
CA MET A 314 7.14 -17.60 35.38
C MET A 314 6.61 -19.04 35.35
N ALA A 315 7.00 -19.83 34.36
CA ALA A 315 6.69 -21.25 34.23
C ALA A 315 7.58 -22.15 35.10
N GLY A 316 8.54 -21.60 35.88
CA GLY A 316 9.40 -22.33 36.80
C GLY A 316 10.77 -22.71 36.26
N ALA A 317 11.20 -22.14 35.13
CA ALA A 317 12.54 -22.37 34.59
C ALA A 317 13.63 -21.87 35.55
N GLY A 318 14.67 -22.67 35.74
CA GLY A 318 15.83 -22.27 36.54
C GLY A 318 16.66 -21.16 35.84
N ALA A 319 17.47 -20.42 36.62
CA ALA A 319 18.23 -19.28 36.16
C ALA A 319 19.12 -19.59 34.91
N ASN A 320 19.74 -20.77 34.89
CA ASN A 320 20.58 -21.18 33.72
C ASN A 320 19.75 -21.34 32.46
N VAL A 321 18.55 -21.91 32.55
CA VAL A 321 17.62 -22.08 31.42
C VAL A 321 17.13 -20.73 30.92
N VAL A 322 16.77 -19.81 31.83
CA VAL A 322 16.39 -18.44 31.52
C VAL A 322 17.49 -17.71 30.75
N GLN A 323 18.75 -17.85 31.23
CA GLN A 323 19.91 -17.26 30.59
C GLN A 323 20.18 -17.88 29.19
N GLU A 324 20.01 -19.20 29.05
CA GLU A 324 20.14 -19.88 27.74
C GLU A 324 19.09 -19.35 26.74
N ILE A 325 17.82 -19.25 27.17
CA ILE A 325 16.73 -18.71 26.34
C ILE A 325 17.04 -17.29 25.91
N TYR A 326 17.46 -16.43 26.85
CA TYR A 326 17.81 -15.03 26.54
C TYR A 326 18.89 -14.90 25.48
N ASN A 327 19.87 -15.81 25.45
CA ASN A 327 20.97 -15.82 24.51
C ASN A 327 20.65 -16.52 23.17
N CYS A 328 19.44 -17.07 23.00
CA CYS A 328 19.03 -17.69 21.75
C CYS A 328 18.90 -16.67 20.61
N ILE A 329 19.37 -17.01 19.43
CA ILE A 329 19.36 -16.14 18.24
C ILE A 329 17.98 -16.01 17.58
N ASN A 330 17.08 -16.99 17.80
CA ASN A 330 15.73 -16.99 17.23
C ASN A 330 14.75 -17.78 18.10
N THR A 331 13.46 -17.61 17.81
CA THR A 331 12.37 -18.23 18.58
C THR A 331 12.31 -19.74 18.49
N ASP A 332 12.74 -20.36 17.38
CA ASP A 332 12.76 -21.82 17.28
C ASP A 332 13.77 -22.43 18.24
N ARG A 333 14.92 -21.77 18.44
CA ARG A 333 15.90 -22.18 19.46
C ARG A 333 15.36 -21.97 20.88
N MET A 334 14.61 -20.90 21.12
CA MET A 334 13.95 -20.70 22.40
C MET A 334 12.91 -21.79 22.67
N LEU A 335 12.14 -22.19 21.64
CA LEU A 335 11.21 -23.31 21.72
C LEU A 335 11.93 -24.65 21.96
N ASP A 336 13.11 -24.90 21.36
CA ASP A 336 13.91 -26.10 21.60
C ASP A 336 14.28 -26.20 23.09
N VAL A 337 14.68 -25.07 23.71
CA VAL A 337 15.06 -25.05 25.12
C VAL A 337 13.86 -25.34 26.02
N VAL A 338 12.73 -24.63 25.85
CA VAL A 338 11.55 -24.85 26.72
C VAL A 338 10.91 -26.24 26.48
N GLU A 339 11.04 -26.80 25.27
CA GLU A 339 10.62 -28.19 24.99
C GLU A 339 11.46 -29.19 25.77
N ARG A 340 12.80 -29.06 25.70
CA ARG A 340 13.75 -29.91 26.44
C ARG A 340 13.48 -29.90 27.96
N GLU A 341 13.10 -28.76 28.50
CA GLU A 341 12.77 -28.58 29.91
C GLU A 341 11.34 -29.00 30.26
N GLY A 342 10.52 -29.42 29.30
CA GLY A 342 9.11 -29.78 29.51
C GLY A 342 8.20 -28.60 29.87
N LEU A 343 8.61 -27.37 29.51
CA LEU A 343 7.90 -26.12 29.88
C LEU A 343 7.16 -25.49 28.70
N ARG A 344 7.23 -26.07 27.49
CA ARG A 344 6.68 -25.44 26.28
C ARG A 344 5.22 -25.04 26.43
N GLU A 345 4.37 -25.93 26.91
CA GLU A 345 2.95 -25.68 27.06
C GLU A 345 2.66 -24.51 28.03
N ALA A 346 3.26 -24.53 29.20
CA ALA A 346 3.09 -23.49 30.22
C ALA A 346 3.61 -22.12 29.73
N VAL A 347 4.77 -22.11 29.05
CA VAL A 347 5.36 -20.89 28.49
C VAL A 347 4.46 -20.33 27.37
N MET A 348 3.98 -21.17 26.47
CA MET A 348 3.12 -20.73 25.38
C MET A 348 1.76 -20.23 25.87
N GLN A 349 1.15 -20.89 26.86
CA GLN A 349 -0.08 -20.39 27.51
C GLN A 349 0.14 -19.01 28.14
N SER A 350 1.24 -18.82 28.83
CA SER A 350 1.59 -17.54 29.43
C SER A 350 1.82 -16.44 28.38
N ILE A 351 2.52 -16.73 27.28
CA ILE A 351 2.74 -15.81 26.16
C ILE A 351 1.41 -15.45 25.50
N LEU A 352 0.55 -16.44 25.21
CA LEU A 352 -0.75 -16.23 24.57
C LEU A 352 -1.68 -15.37 25.42
N ALA A 353 -1.70 -15.59 26.74
CA ALA A 353 -2.47 -14.76 27.68
C ALA A 353 -1.98 -13.30 27.67
N ALA A 354 -0.66 -13.08 27.56
CA ALA A 354 -0.08 -11.75 27.45
C ALA A 354 -0.39 -11.09 26.10
N ILE A 355 -0.35 -11.84 24.98
CA ILE A 355 -0.78 -11.38 23.66
C ILE A 355 -2.25 -10.95 23.72
N GLU A 356 -3.12 -11.81 24.23
CA GLU A 356 -4.54 -11.53 24.38
C GLU A 356 -4.80 -10.24 25.15
N LYS A 357 -4.15 -10.08 26.32
CA LYS A 357 -4.25 -8.87 27.15
C LYS A 357 -3.89 -7.59 26.37
N HIS A 358 -2.78 -7.60 25.64
CA HIS A 358 -2.31 -6.41 24.92
C HIS A 358 -3.17 -6.11 23.68
N VAL A 359 -3.59 -7.15 22.95
CA VAL A 359 -4.48 -6.99 21.79
C VAL A 359 -5.86 -6.52 22.25
N ALA A 360 -6.43 -7.11 23.32
CA ALA A 360 -7.68 -6.66 23.88
C ALA A 360 -7.63 -5.20 24.37
N SER A 361 -6.53 -4.80 25.00
CA SER A 361 -6.33 -3.40 25.42
C SER A 361 -6.31 -2.41 24.26
N ARG A 362 -5.81 -2.82 23.07
CA ARG A 362 -5.79 -1.95 21.89
C ARG A 362 -7.14 -1.92 21.15
N ILE A 363 -7.82 -3.05 21.06
CA ILE A 363 -9.10 -3.18 20.35
C ILE A 363 -10.26 -2.62 21.20
N GLY A 364 -10.20 -2.74 22.51
CA GLY A 364 -11.32 -2.42 23.40
C GLY A 364 -12.55 -3.28 23.06
N GLU A 365 -13.71 -2.62 22.97
CA GLU A 365 -14.98 -3.25 22.60
C GLU A 365 -15.32 -3.11 21.10
N ALA A 366 -14.40 -2.56 20.30
CA ALA A 366 -14.69 -2.19 18.92
C ALA A 366 -14.93 -3.39 17.99
N MET A 367 -14.22 -4.51 18.23
CA MET A 367 -14.37 -5.74 17.42
C MET A 367 -13.95 -6.99 18.20
N ARG A 368 -14.48 -8.15 17.78
CA ARG A 368 -14.00 -9.45 18.28
C ARG A 368 -12.65 -9.77 17.62
N PHE A 369 -11.77 -10.45 18.31
CA PHE A 369 -10.49 -10.85 17.74
C PHE A 369 -10.08 -12.28 18.10
N GLY A 370 -9.27 -12.87 17.24
CA GLY A 370 -8.56 -14.11 17.48
C GLY A 370 -7.13 -13.99 17.00
N VAL A 371 -6.19 -14.55 17.75
CA VAL A 371 -4.79 -14.65 17.35
C VAL A 371 -4.40 -16.12 17.35
N ILE A 372 -3.88 -16.62 16.24
CA ILE A 372 -3.36 -17.98 16.06
C ILE A 372 -1.85 -17.89 15.84
N VAL A 373 -1.10 -18.59 16.67
CA VAL A 373 0.36 -18.58 16.66
C VAL A 373 0.89 -19.93 16.23
N PHE A 374 1.87 -19.93 15.31
CA PHE A 374 2.55 -21.13 14.84
C PHE A 374 4.06 -20.94 14.72
N SER A 375 4.81 -22.02 14.58
CA SER A 375 6.21 -22.07 14.16
C SER A 375 6.32 -22.96 12.92
N GLU A 376 7.26 -22.68 12.03
CA GLU A 376 7.53 -23.56 10.89
C GLU A 376 8.05 -24.94 11.34
N LYS A 377 8.79 -24.99 12.44
CA LYS A 377 9.35 -26.21 13.01
C LYS A 377 8.34 -27.01 13.85
N TYR A 378 7.53 -26.33 14.65
CA TYR A 378 6.66 -26.94 15.65
C TYR A 378 5.18 -26.97 15.26
N GLY A 379 4.82 -26.38 14.12
CA GLY A 379 3.43 -26.25 13.71
C GLY A 379 2.62 -25.32 14.63
N TYR A 380 1.41 -25.72 14.96
CA TYR A 380 0.52 -24.98 15.85
C TYR A 380 1.10 -24.86 17.26
N LEU A 381 1.14 -23.65 17.80
CA LEU A 381 1.67 -23.37 19.14
C LEU A 381 0.59 -22.91 20.12
N GLY A 382 -0.58 -22.53 19.62
CA GLY A 382 -1.70 -22.11 20.42
C GLY A 382 -2.41 -20.87 19.87
N GLN A 383 -3.44 -20.44 20.59
CA GLN A 383 -4.30 -19.34 20.18
C GLN A 383 -4.91 -18.63 21.40
N THR A 384 -5.46 -17.42 21.19
CA THR A 384 -6.22 -16.68 22.20
C THR A 384 -7.60 -17.30 22.44
N SER A 385 -8.24 -16.98 23.54
CA SER A 385 -9.46 -17.65 24.05
C SER A 385 -10.62 -17.66 23.04
N ASP A 386 -10.85 -16.56 22.33
CA ASP A 386 -11.96 -16.44 21.37
C ASP A 386 -11.57 -16.74 19.91
N ALA A 387 -10.34 -17.20 19.68
CA ALA A 387 -9.85 -17.42 18.30
C ALA A 387 -10.69 -18.44 17.52
N ASP A 388 -11.20 -19.53 18.15
CA ASP A 388 -12.07 -20.49 17.48
C ASP A 388 -13.39 -19.87 17.02
N LYS A 389 -14.01 -19.06 17.88
CA LYS A 389 -15.27 -18.36 17.54
C LYS A 389 -15.09 -17.41 16.36
N VAL A 390 -13.94 -16.70 16.32
CA VAL A 390 -13.62 -15.82 15.21
C VAL A 390 -13.28 -16.62 13.96
N LEU A 391 -12.49 -17.69 14.08
CA LEU A 391 -12.12 -18.58 12.97
C LEU A 391 -13.37 -19.18 12.29
N ASP A 392 -14.35 -19.59 13.06
CA ASP A 392 -15.60 -20.15 12.52
C ASP A 392 -16.36 -19.17 11.63
N VAL A 393 -16.30 -17.87 11.93
CA VAL A 393 -16.89 -16.83 11.08
C VAL A 393 -16.26 -16.82 9.68
N PHE A 394 -14.98 -17.18 9.54
CA PHE A 394 -14.28 -17.25 8.25
C PHE A 394 -14.58 -18.55 7.50
N ARG A 395 -14.98 -19.64 8.17
CA ARG A 395 -15.26 -20.95 7.56
C ARG A 395 -16.67 -21.08 7.00
N VAL A 396 -17.67 -20.37 7.51
CA VAL A 396 -19.10 -20.56 7.21
C VAL A 396 -19.51 -20.29 5.75
N LYS A 397 -18.67 -19.66 4.91
CA LYS A 397 -19.00 -19.39 3.49
C LYS A 397 -18.51 -20.43 2.47
N GLN A 398 -17.97 -21.58 2.89
CA GLN A 398 -17.58 -22.66 1.95
C GLN A 398 -18.70 -23.69 1.67
N GLN A 399 -19.90 -23.53 2.23
CA GLN A 399 -21.01 -24.51 2.10
C GLN A 399 -22.26 -23.98 1.36
N MET A 400 -22.14 -22.91 0.55
CA MET A 400 -23.21 -22.49 -0.34
C MET A 400 -22.75 -22.39 -1.79
#